data_c3817a7caf5f6698548a0657c30cadfd
#
_entry.id   c3817a7caf5f6698548a0657c30cadfd
#
_cell.length_a   1.000
_cell.length_b   1.000
_cell.length_c   1.000
_cell.angle_alpha   90.00
_cell.angle_beta   90.00
_cell.angle_gamma   90.00
#
_symmetry.space_group_name_H-M   'P 1'
#
loop_
_entity.id
_entity.type
_entity.pdbx_description
1 polymer ?
#
loop_
_entity_poly.entity_id
_entity_poly.type
_entity_poly.pdbx_seq_one_letter_code
_entity_poly.pdbx_strand_id
1 'polypeptide(L)'
;MEEGVLFWVESSKVRMFFSKNDEGLILLKPSAELLSTRVAEQFPNASSEFRDAVKCFVTARNTGCVFHLMRSLEFGLRALGAAFSVSLEHTNWGSAIDQIESHIRAMHVDPKWKALPDCKDQQEFYAQAAAHFGVLKDAWRNHTAHVRSNYDQEDALDILQSVRAFFRKLAVRLSETP
;
A
#
# COMPACT_ATOMS: atom_id res chain seq x y z
N MET A 1 -25.88 24.18 -13.60
CA MET A 1 -26.13 22.76 -13.98
C MET A 1 -24.78 22.18 -14.38
N GLU A 2 -24.18 21.38 -13.52
CA GLU A 2 -22.91 20.73 -13.80
C GLU A 2 -23.17 19.51 -14.68
N GLU A 3 -22.94 19.61 -15.98
CA GLU A 3 -22.81 18.45 -16.85
C GLU A 3 -21.45 17.79 -16.64
N GLY A 4 -21.36 16.98 -15.60
CA GLY A 4 -20.20 16.12 -15.41
C GLY A 4 -20.19 15.02 -16.46
N VAL A 5 -19.18 14.97 -17.32
CA VAL A 5 -18.97 13.85 -18.21
C VAL A 5 -18.50 12.68 -17.35
N LEU A 6 -19.38 11.70 -17.15
CA LEU A 6 -19.10 10.47 -16.44
C LEU A 6 -18.38 9.50 -17.40
N PHE A 7 -17.12 9.24 -17.16
CA PHE A 7 -16.42 8.14 -17.83
C PHE A 7 -16.54 6.87 -16.99
N TRP A 8 -17.04 5.82 -17.61
CA TRP A 8 -17.02 4.48 -17.03
C TRP A 8 -15.76 3.77 -17.50
N VAL A 9 -14.93 3.33 -16.57
CA VAL A 9 -13.93 2.30 -16.84
C VAL A 9 -14.41 1.03 -16.17
N GLU A 10 -15.00 0.15 -16.96
CA GLU A 10 -15.41 -1.17 -16.49
C GLU A 10 -14.27 -2.15 -16.69
N SER A 11 -13.36 -2.20 -15.73
CA SER A 11 -12.59 -3.41 -15.47
C SER A 11 -13.44 -4.29 -14.56
N SER A 12 -13.54 -5.58 -14.83
CA SER A 12 -14.50 -6.53 -14.26
C SER A 12 -14.52 -6.62 -12.71
N LYS A 13 -13.74 -5.82 -11.99
CA LYS A 13 -13.61 -5.83 -10.53
C LYS A 13 -13.53 -4.47 -9.84
N VAL A 14 -13.41 -3.35 -10.58
CA VAL A 14 -13.29 -2.01 -9.97
C VAL A 14 -14.18 -1.03 -10.70
N ARG A 15 -15.19 -0.49 -10.01
CA ARG A 15 -16.01 0.61 -10.52
C ARG A 15 -15.42 1.92 -10.01
N MET A 16 -14.96 2.78 -10.92
CA MET A 16 -14.45 4.10 -10.60
C MET A 16 -15.27 5.15 -11.35
N PHE A 17 -15.67 6.20 -10.63
CA PHE A 17 -16.40 7.32 -11.19
C PHE A 17 -15.49 8.53 -11.31
N PHE A 18 -15.48 9.15 -12.47
CA PHE A 18 -14.76 10.40 -12.75
C PHE A 18 -15.75 11.52 -13.00
N SER A 19 -15.50 12.68 -12.47
CA SER A 19 -16.12 13.90 -12.93
C SER A 19 -15.06 14.91 -13.35
N LYS A 20 -15.27 15.54 -14.49
CA LYS A 20 -14.45 16.66 -14.98
C LYS A 20 -15.09 17.95 -14.47
N ASN A 21 -14.33 18.81 -13.78
CA ASN A 21 -14.77 20.17 -13.49
C ASN A 21 -14.47 21.10 -14.68
N ASP A 22 -14.98 22.34 -14.62
CA ASP A 22 -14.81 23.35 -15.66
C ASP A 22 -13.35 23.72 -15.94
N GLU A 23 -12.42 23.41 -15.03
CA GLU A 23 -10.99 23.63 -15.17
C GLU A 23 -10.27 22.44 -15.80
N GLY A 24 -11.00 21.40 -16.20
CA GLY A 24 -10.43 20.20 -16.79
C GLY A 24 -9.79 19.25 -15.77
N LEU A 25 -9.91 19.53 -14.49
CA LEU A 25 -9.42 18.65 -13.41
C LEU A 25 -10.28 17.38 -13.34
N ILE A 26 -9.65 16.24 -13.40
CA ILE A 26 -10.31 14.95 -13.13
C ILE A 26 -10.41 14.79 -11.61
N LEU A 27 -11.58 15.06 -11.07
CA LEU A 27 -11.87 14.79 -9.67
C LEU A 27 -12.33 13.34 -9.55
N LEU A 28 -11.54 12.53 -8.82
CA LEU A 28 -12.03 11.25 -8.33
C LEU A 28 -13.08 11.53 -7.26
N LYS A 29 -14.37 11.40 -7.61
CA LYS A 29 -15.37 11.22 -6.55
C LYS A 29 -15.16 9.83 -5.99
N PRO A 30 -14.84 9.68 -4.70
CA PRO A 30 -14.76 8.37 -4.10
C PRO A 30 -16.18 7.78 -4.09
N SER A 31 -16.48 6.92 -5.08
CA SER A 31 -17.54 5.96 -4.86
C SER A 31 -16.98 4.93 -3.91
N ALA A 32 -17.42 4.97 -2.66
CA ALA A 32 -17.06 4.04 -1.63
C ALA A 32 -15.54 3.69 -1.61
N GLU A 33 -14.77 4.55 -0.93
CA GLU A 33 -13.52 4.18 -0.27
C GLU A 33 -12.53 3.37 -1.12
N LEU A 34 -11.72 4.07 -1.89
CA LEU A 34 -10.53 3.48 -2.54
C LEU A 34 -9.70 2.68 -1.53
N LEU A 35 -9.51 3.24 -0.35
CA LEU A 35 -9.14 2.57 0.89
C LEU A 35 -10.28 2.81 1.90
N SER A 36 -10.54 1.86 2.81
CA SER A 36 -11.60 2.03 3.82
C SER A 36 -11.33 3.27 4.68
N THR A 37 -12.39 3.88 5.24
CA THR A 37 -12.30 5.02 6.17
C THR A 37 -11.25 4.77 7.25
N ARG A 38 -11.24 3.57 7.83
CA ARG A 38 -10.24 3.15 8.81
C ARG A 38 -8.80 3.25 8.28
N VAL A 39 -8.54 2.81 7.05
CA VAL A 39 -7.20 2.92 6.45
C VAL A 39 -6.85 4.39 6.21
N ALA A 40 -7.79 5.20 5.72
CA ALA A 40 -7.55 6.62 5.46
C ALA A 40 -7.24 7.41 6.73
N GLU A 41 -7.86 7.06 7.85
CA GLU A 41 -7.61 7.66 9.16
C GLU A 41 -6.27 7.24 9.75
N GLN A 42 -5.91 5.97 9.62
CA GLN A 42 -4.68 5.42 10.21
C GLN A 42 -3.46 5.62 9.31
N PHE A 43 -3.63 5.72 8.01
CA PHE A 43 -2.57 5.88 7.01
C PHE A 43 -2.88 7.05 6.06
N PRO A 44 -2.91 8.30 6.53
CA PRO A 44 -3.33 9.45 5.72
C PRO A 44 -2.38 9.73 4.55
N ASN A 45 -1.06 9.67 4.75
CA ASN A 45 -0.08 9.91 3.70
C ASN A 45 -0.07 8.77 2.67
N ALA A 46 -0.09 7.51 3.14
CA ALA A 46 -0.24 6.35 2.24
C ALA A 46 -1.52 6.44 1.42
N SER A 47 -2.62 6.88 2.02
CA SER A 47 -3.91 7.06 1.34
C SER A 47 -3.86 8.20 0.30
N SER A 48 -3.07 9.23 0.54
CA SER A 48 -2.83 10.29 -0.44
C SER A 48 -2.10 9.76 -1.68
N GLU A 49 -0.98 9.05 -1.47
CA GLU A 49 -0.23 8.42 -2.56
C GLU A 49 -1.09 7.38 -3.31
N PHE A 50 -1.90 6.60 -2.58
CA PHE A 50 -2.81 5.64 -3.21
C PHE A 50 -3.85 6.33 -4.11
N ARG A 51 -4.39 7.48 -3.72
CA ARG A 51 -5.28 8.29 -4.57
C ARG A 51 -4.58 8.77 -5.84
N ASP A 52 -3.32 9.20 -5.75
CA ASP A 52 -2.56 9.63 -6.90
C ASP A 52 -2.21 8.44 -7.83
N ALA A 53 -1.93 7.26 -7.25
CA ALA A 53 -1.81 6.03 -8.02
C ALA A 53 -3.08 5.73 -8.83
N VAL A 54 -4.25 5.85 -8.21
CA VAL A 54 -5.52 5.63 -8.90
C VAL A 54 -5.74 6.64 -10.02
N LYS A 55 -5.40 7.93 -9.83
CA LYS A 55 -5.46 8.94 -10.91
C LYS A 55 -4.57 8.56 -12.09
N CYS A 56 -3.35 8.09 -11.81
CA CYS A 56 -2.44 7.59 -12.85
C CYS A 56 -3.02 6.38 -13.58
N PHE A 57 -3.57 5.41 -12.84
CA PHE A 57 -4.17 4.21 -13.42
C PHE A 57 -5.28 4.53 -14.41
N VAL A 58 -6.21 5.40 -14.04
CA VAL A 58 -7.37 5.75 -14.89
C VAL A 58 -7.02 6.61 -16.10
N THR A 59 -5.87 7.28 -16.05
CA THR A 59 -5.33 8.01 -17.19
C THR A 59 -4.34 7.19 -18.02
N ALA A 60 -4.32 5.87 -17.84
CA ALA A 60 -3.44 4.91 -18.51
C ALA A 60 -1.93 5.21 -18.31
N ARG A 61 -1.59 5.84 -17.20
CA ARG A 61 -0.20 6.10 -16.79
C ARG A 61 0.26 5.02 -15.82
N ASN A 62 0.29 3.78 -16.27
CA ASN A 62 0.48 2.60 -15.43
C ASN A 62 1.79 2.63 -14.63
N THR A 63 2.90 3.03 -15.23
CA THR A 63 4.18 3.19 -14.51
C THR A 63 4.10 4.26 -13.41
N GLY A 64 3.40 5.38 -13.65
CA GLY A 64 3.13 6.38 -12.63
C GLY A 64 2.24 5.86 -11.50
N CYS A 65 1.25 5.02 -11.84
CA CYS A 65 0.42 4.32 -10.86
C CYS A 65 1.30 3.48 -9.92
N VAL A 66 2.12 2.61 -10.47
CA VAL A 66 3.00 1.74 -9.68
C VAL A 66 3.99 2.55 -8.83
N PHE A 67 4.54 3.64 -9.37
CA PHE A 67 5.42 4.53 -8.62
C PHE A 67 4.74 5.09 -7.35
N HIS A 68 3.53 5.61 -7.46
CA HIS A 68 2.77 6.10 -6.31
C HIS A 68 2.38 4.98 -5.34
N LEU A 69 2.08 3.78 -5.84
CA LEU A 69 1.82 2.61 -4.99
C LEU A 69 3.05 2.24 -4.16
N MET A 70 4.25 2.32 -4.74
CA MET A 70 5.51 2.06 -4.00
C MET A 70 5.74 3.11 -2.91
N ARG A 71 5.47 4.39 -3.20
CA ARG A 71 5.54 5.45 -2.19
C ARG A 71 4.54 5.21 -1.05
N SER A 72 3.32 4.78 -1.40
CA SER A 72 2.33 4.37 -0.40
C SER A 72 2.87 3.24 0.49
N LEU A 73 3.45 2.19 -0.11
CA LEU A 73 4.02 1.05 0.62
C LEU A 73 5.13 1.44 1.59
N GLU A 74 5.90 2.47 1.30
CA GLU A 74 6.96 2.94 2.21
C GLU A 74 6.39 3.39 3.56
N PHE A 75 5.24 4.06 3.59
CA PHE A 75 4.57 4.41 4.85
C PHE A 75 4.14 3.17 5.63
N GLY A 76 3.63 2.15 4.94
CA GLY A 76 3.29 0.87 5.56
C GLY A 76 4.50 0.14 6.13
N LEU A 77 5.63 0.14 5.41
CA LEU A 77 6.88 -0.46 5.88
C LEU A 77 7.43 0.30 7.11
N ARG A 78 7.36 1.63 7.11
CA ARG A 78 7.77 2.45 8.28
C ARG A 78 6.93 2.11 9.50
N ALA A 79 5.62 2.00 9.36
CA ALA A 79 4.74 1.60 10.46
C ALA A 79 5.06 0.18 10.97
N LEU A 80 5.33 -0.75 10.06
CA LEU A 80 5.74 -2.11 10.41
C LEU A 80 7.12 -2.13 11.12
N GLY A 81 8.09 -1.36 10.62
CA GLY A 81 9.41 -1.22 11.24
C GLY A 81 9.35 -0.59 12.64
N ALA A 82 8.52 0.43 12.82
CA ALA A 82 8.37 1.12 14.10
C ALA A 82 7.90 0.18 15.22
N ALA A 83 7.07 -0.82 14.91
CA ALA A 83 6.63 -1.82 15.89
C ALA A 83 7.80 -2.60 16.52
N PHE A 84 8.91 -2.72 15.78
CA PHE A 84 10.13 -3.42 16.19
C PHE A 84 11.34 -2.49 16.42
N SER A 85 11.12 -1.17 16.42
CA SER A 85 12.19 -0.16 16.52
C SER A 85 13.24 -0.26 15.41
N VAL A 86 12.84 -0.75 14.24
CA VAL A 86 13.68 -0.80 13.03
C VAL A 86 13.56 0.54 12.30
N SER A 87 14.68 1.26 12.18
CA SER A 87 14.73 2.51 11.41
C SER A 87 14.88 2.22 9.92
N LEU A 88 14.12 2.94 9.11
CA LEU A 88 14.25 2.91 7.65
C LEU A 88 15.16 4.01 7.12
N GLU A 89 15.69 4.88 8.00
CA GLU A 89 16.66 5.90 7.59
C GLU A 89 17.93 5.22 7.08
N HIS A 90 18.32 5.53 5.85
CA HIS A 90 19.50 4.97 5.18
C HIS A 90 19.49 3.44 4.98
N THR A 91 18.33 2.79 5.18
CA THR A 91 18.18 1.34 5.05
C THR A 91 17.35 1.02 3.82
N ASN A 92 17.83 0.11 2.96
CA ASN A 92 17.02 -0.37 1.85
C ASN A 92 15.90 -1.32 2.34
N TRP A 93 14.83 -1.43 1.56
CA TRP A 93 13.65 -2.22 1.92
C TRP A 93 13.97 -3.70 2.23
N GLY A 94 14.95 -4.30 1.51
CA GLY A 94 15.36 -5.68 1.77
C GLY A 94 15.92 -5.83 3.17
N SER A 95 16.93 -5.03 3.51
CA SER A 95 17.54 -5.06 4.85
C SER A 95 16.55 -4.71 5.96
N ALA A 96 15.60 -3.80 5.70
CA ALA A 96 14.56 -3.48 6.68
C ALA A 96 13.64 -4.67 6.95
N ILE A 97 13.21 -5.36 5.89
CA ILE A 97 12.37 -6.55 6.03
C ILE A 97 13.11 -7.68 6.72
N ASP A 98 14.37 -7.92 6.36
CA ASP A 98 15.20 -8.97 7.01
C ASP A 98 15.32 -8.73 8.53
N GLN A 99 15.50 -7.49 8.96
CA GLN A 99 15.53 -7.10 10.38
C GLN A 99 14.15 -7.32 11.04
N ILE A 100 13.07 -6.84 10.42
CA ILE A 100 11.70 -7.03 10.93
C ILE A 100 11.40 -8.54 11.08
N GLU A 101 11.68 -9.36 10.09
CA GLU A 101 11.49 -10.80 10.16
C GLU A 101 12.32 -11.47 11.26
N SER A 102 13.56 -10.99 11.49
CA SER A 102 14.38 -11.46 12.59
C SER A 102 13.71 -11.19 13.95
N HIS A 103 13.17 -9.98 14.14
CA HIS A 103 12.42 -9.63 15.36
C HIS A 103 11.14 -10.46 15.49
N ILE A 104 10.40 -10.67 14.41
CA ILE A 104 9.19 -11.51 14.41
C ILE A 104 9.54 -12.94 14.86
N ARG A 105 10.63 -13.54 14.35
CA ARG A 105 11.10 -14.85 14.77
C ARG A 105 11.48 -14.90 16.24
N ALA A 106 11.99 -13.82 16.79
CA ALA A 106 12.40 -13.73 18.20
C ALA A 106 11.25 -13.43 19.18
N MET A 107 10.04 -13.07 18.70
CA MET A 107 8.92 -12.66 19.58
C MET A 107 8.58 -13.67 20.66
N HIS A 108 8.69 -14.97 20.38
CA HIS A 108 8.35 -16.04 21.35
C HIS A 108 9.35 -16.17 22.51
N VAL A 109 10.56 -15.61 22.38
CA VAL A 109 11.60 -15.62 23.42
C VAL A 109 11.80 -14.25 24.05
N ASP A 110 11.45 -13.17 23.36
CA ASP A 110 11.57 -11.80 23.85
C ASP A 110 10.57 -11.55 25.01
N PRO A 111 11.06 -11.16 26.21
CA PRO A 111 10.21 -10.93 27.38
C PRO A 111 9.08 -9.93 27.13
N LYS A 112 9.32 -8.90 26.32
CA LYS A 112 8.33 -7.86 25.98
C LYS A 112 7.10 -8.46 25.29
N TRP A 113 7.31 -9.33 24.32
CA TRP A 113 6.26 -9.94 23.52
C TRP A 113 5.68 -11.18 24.20
N LYS A 114 6.53 -12.01 24.80
CA LYS A 114 6.13 -13.25 25.49
C LYS A 114 5.15 -13.01 26.65
N ALA A 115 5.24 -11.84 27.31
CA ALA A 115 4.34 -11.47 28.40
C ALA A 115 2.93 -11.11 27.93
N LEU A 116 2.72 -10.88 26.61
CA LEU A 116 1.43 -10.52 26.07
C LEU A 116 0.53 -11.75 25.90
N PRO A 117 -0.74 -11.69 26.33
CA PRO A 117 -1.66 -12.83 26.21
C PRO A 117 -1.95 -13.23 24.76
N ASP A 118 -1.82 -12.29 23.82
CA ASP A 118 -2.06 -12.47 22.38
C ASP A 118 -0.76 -12.54 21.56
N CYS A 119 0.36 -12.91 22.18
CA CYS A 119 1.68 -12.95 21.53
C CYS A 119 1.68 -13.74 20.20
N LYS A 120 1.01 -14.90 20.18
CA LYS A 120 0.91 -15.73 18.97
C LYS A 120 0.16 -15.03 17.84
N ASP A 121 -0.97 -14.42 18.16
CA ASP A 121 -1.81 -13.70 17.20
C ASP A 121 -1.06 -12.47 16.64
N GLN A 122 -0.29 -11.80 17.50
CA GLN A 122 0.56 -10.70 17.09
C GLN A 122 1.70 -11.18 16.17
N GLN A 123 2.37 -12.26 16.54
CA GLN A 123 3.44 -12.84 15.72
C GLN A 123 2.91 -13.27 14.34
N GLU A 124 1.75 -13.91 14.29
CA GLU A 124 1.12 -14.28 13.03
C GLU A 124 0.75 -13.05 12.19
N PHE A 125 0.17 -12.02 12.80
CA PHE A 125 -0.16 -10.77 12.13
C PHE A 125 1.07 -10.13 11.49
N TYR A 126 2.16 -9.97 12.24
CA TYR A 126 3.39 -9.36 11.73
C TYR A 126 4.08 -10.22 10.67
N ALA A 127 4.11 -11.53 10.85
CA ALA A 127 4.67 -12.46 9.87
C ALA A 127 3.93 -12.39 8.53
N GLN A 128 2.61 -12.38 8.57
CA GLN A 128 1.79 -12.26 7.37
C GLN A 128 1.93 -10.87 6.71
N ALA A 129 2.10 -9.80 7.50
CA ALA A 129 2.32 -8.45 6.96
C ALA A 129 3.68 -8.34 6.27
N ALA A 130 4.74 -8.86 6.89
CA ALA A 130 6.09 -8.89 6.33
C ALA A 130 6.16 -9.73 5.04
N ALA A 131 5.55 -10.91 5.03
CA ALA A 131 5.49 -11.77 3.85
C ALA A 131 4.73 -11.08 2.69
N HIS A 132 3.60 -10.43 2.98
CA HIS A 132 2.84 -9.70 1.95
C HIS A 132 3.65 -8.53 1.37
N PHE A 133 4.36 -7.79 2.21
CA PHE A 133 5.27 -6.73 1.74
C PHE A 133 6.40 -7.30 0.88
N GLY A 134 6.99 -8.43 1.25
CA GLY A 134 8.02 -9.12 0.48
C GLY A 134 7.58 -9.43 -0.94
N VAL A 135 6.37 -9.98 -1.10
CA VAL A 135 5.78 -10.26 -2.43
C VAL A 135 5.63 -8.98 -3.25
N LEU A 136 5.11 -7.90 -2.66
CA LEU A 136 4.94 -6.61 -3.34
C LEU A 136 6.29 -6.00 -3.75
N LYS A 137 7.29 -6.04 -2.85
CA LYS A 137 8.65 -5.58 -3.12
C LYS A 137 9.28 -6.33 -4.30
N ASP A 138 9.13 -7.65 -4.36
CA ASP A 138 9.73 -8.48 -5.40
C ASP A 138 9.03 -8.29 -6.75
N ALA A 139 7.71 -8.12 -6.76
CA ALA A 139 6.97 -7.77 -7.96
C ALA A 139 7.48 -6.44 -8.56
N TRP A 140 7.70 -5.42 -7.72
CA TRP A 140 8.25 -4.14 -8.17
C TRP A 140 9.72 -4.26 -8.64
N ARG A 141 10.58 -4.96 -7.88
CA ARG A 141 12.01 -5.10 -8.21
C ARG A 141 12.23 -5.78 -9.55
N ASN A 142 11.44 -6.80 -9.86
CA ASN A 142 11.57 -7.53 -11.12
C ASN A 142 11.30 -6.65 -12.34
N HIS A 143 10.40 -5.68 -12.23
CA HIS A 143 10.07 -4.75 -13.32
C HIS A 143 11.03 -3.55 -13.39
N THR A 144 11.52 -3.04 -12.26
CA THR A 144 12.43 -1.87 -12.25
C THR A 144 13.87 -2.22 -12.60
N ALA A 145 14.31 -3.47 -12.38
CA ALA A 145 15.63 -3.93 -12.79
C ALA A 145 15.82 -3.97 -14.32
N HIS A 146 14.71 -3.96 -15.06
CA HIS A 146 14.69 -3.93 -16.51
C HIS A 146 14.11 -2.60 -17.00
N VAL A 147 14.93 -1.59 -17.20
CA VAL A 147 14.62 -0.22 -17.72
C VAL A 147 13.79 -0.24 -19.03
N ARG A 148 13.46 -1.40 -19.58
CA ARG A 148 12.81 -1.58 -20.90
C ARG A 148 11.34 -1.94 -20.86
N SER A 149 10.74 -2.25 -19.72
CA SER A 149 9.32 -2.61 -19.65
C SER A 149 8.51 -1.58 -18.87
N ASN A 150 7.60 -0.91 -19.57
CA ASN A 150 6.53 -0.16 -18.92
C ASN A 150 5.55 -1.18 -18.33
N TYR A 151 4.98 -0.86 -17.16
CA TYR A 151 3.87 -1.63 -16.63
C TYR A 151 2.67 -1.54 -17.57
N ASP A 152 2.05 -2.66 -17.86
CA ASP A 152 0.78 -2.66 -18.55
C ASP A 152 -0.39 -2.40 -17.56
N GLN A 153 -1.61 -2.40 -18.08
CA GLN A 153 -2.79 -2.11 -17.27
C GLN A 153 -3.11 -3.23 -16.29
N GLU A 154 -2.85 -4.48 -16.66
CA GLU A 154 -3.11 -5.66 -15.84
C GLU A 154 -2.13 -5.72 -14.66
N ASP A 155 -0.83 -5.54 -14.93
CA ASP A 155 0.22 -5.42 -13.91
C ASP A 155 -0.11 -4.34 -12.88
N ALA A 156 -0.45 -3.12 -13.35
CA ALA A 156 -0.75 -1.99 -12.49
C ALA A 156 -2.00 -2.25 -11.63
N LEU A 157 -3.02 -2.92 -12.18
CA LEU A 157 -4.23 -3.28 -11.45
C LEU A 157 -3.96 -4.32 -10.36
N ASP A 158 -3.17 -5.34 -10.66
CA ASP A 158 -2.83 -6.40 -9.71
C ASP A 158 -2.02 -5.85 -8.53
N ILE A 159 -1.04 -4.98 -8.80
CA ILE A 159 -0.28 -4.29 -7.76
C ILE A 159 -1.19 -3.40 -6.92
N LEU A 160 -2.09 -2.63 -7.54
CA LEU A 160 -3.03 -1.76 -6.86
C LEU A 160 -3.94 -2.54 -5.90
N GLN A 161 -4.49 -3.67 -6.35
CA GLN A 161 -5.32 -4.53 -5.51
C GLN A 161 -4.53 -5.13 -4.35
N SER A 162 -3.30 -5.54 -4.58
CA SER A 162 -2.40 -6.12 -3.59
C SER A 162 -1.99 -5.09 -2.53
N VAL A 163 -1.66 -3.86 -2.93
CA VAL A 163 -1.37 -2.75 -2.00
C VAL A 163 -2.60 -2.39 -1.16
N ARG A 164 -3.78 -2.36 -1.77
CA ARG A 164 -5.05 -2.15 -1.05
C ARG A 164 -5.27 -3.22 0.02
N ALA A 165 -5.06 -4.49 -0.32
CA ALA A 165 -5.19 -5.61 0.62
C ALA A 165 -4.18 -5.51 1.76
N PHE A 166 -2.95 -5.11 1.46
CA PHE A 166 -1.89 -4.89 2.45
C PHE A 166 -2.30 -3.83 3.49
N PHE A 167 -2.74 -2.65 3.08
CA PHE A 167 -3.15 -1.60 4.01
C PHE A 167 -4.39 -1.97 4.82
N ARG A 168 -5.36 -2.66 4.23
CA ARG A 168 -6.51 -3.19 4.98
C ARG A 168 -6.07 -4.12 6.11
N LYS A 169 -5.02 -4.91 5.90
CA LYS A 169 -4.44 -5.77 6.92
C LYS A 169 -3.69 -4.95 7.97
N LEU A 170 -2.80 -4.04 7.56
CA LEU A 170 -2.03 -3.23 8.50
C LEU A 170 -2.92 -2.41 9.44
N ALA A 171 -3.96 -1.79 8.91
CA ALA A 171 -4.88 -0.95 9.67
C ALA A 171 -5.67 -1.70 10.76
N VAL A 172 -5.55 -3.02 10.86
CA VAL A 172 -6.11 -3.76 12.00
C VAL A 172 -5.36 -3.45 13.29
N ARG A 173 -4.03 -3.22 13.22
CA ARG A 173 -3.18 -3.06 14.42
C ARG A 173 -2.18 -1.91 14.32
N LEU A 174 -1.95 -1.36 13.15
CA LEU A 174 -0.92 -0.35 12.91
C LEU A 174 -1.54 0.93 12.34
N SER A 175 -0.80 2.03 12.52
CA SER A 175 -1.05 3.34 11.90
C SER A 175 0.26 3.95 11.44
N GLU A 176 0.21 4.95 10.58
CA GLU A 176 1.38 5.78 10.31
C GLU A 176 1.87 6.36 11.64
N THR A 177 3.16 6.23 11.87
CA THR A 177 3.81 6.92 13.00
C THR A 177 3.83 8.41 12.71
N PRO A 178 3.54 9.23 13.74
CA PRO A 178 3.60 10.67 13.61
C PRO A 178 5.00 11.19 13.27
#